data_6e792606af361ca878a93e28f8cc394d
#
_entry.id   6e792606af361ca878a93e28f8cc394d
#
_cell.length_a   1.000
_cell.length_b   1.000
_cell.length_c   1.000
_cell.angle_alpha   90.00
_cell.angle_beta   90.00
_cell.angle_gamma   90.00
#
_symmetry.space_group_name_H-M   'P 1'
#
loop_
_entity.id
_entity.type
_entity.pdbx_description
1 polymer ?
#
loop_
_entity_poly.entity_id
_entity_poly.type
_entity_poly.pdbx_seq_one_letter_code
_entity_poly.pdbx_strand_id
1 'polypeptide(L)'
;CLIFIAESFPQARLAPPPGHRDRAKFLRWVMTIAGNIYPCVSRWDYPERFTTDPEGSPAVKQAARAEADLLWAMVAQHLAPDPWCLSDFSALDVQVAVMSRWMGGTERRRDLLPSLHTHAQRVLARPAIGAVYRRHYPDEG
;
A
#
# COMPACT_ATOMS: atom_id res chain seq x y z
N CYS A 1 6.90 -2.62 12.18
CA CYS A 1 5.68 -2.95 12.96
C CYS A 1 4.85 -4.06 12.32
N LEU A 2 4.45 -3.97 11.03
CA LEU A 2 3.51 -4.91 10.39
C LEU A 2 3.98 -6.38 10.47
N ILE A 3 5.23 -6.67 10.10
CA ILE A 3 5.80 -8.04 10.16
C ILE A 3 5.80 -8.55 11.60
N PHE A 4 6.28 -7.74 12.55
CA PHE A 4 6.31 -8.09 13.97
C PHE A 4 4.92 -8.47 14.51
N ILE A 5 3.90 -7.64 14.22
CA ILE A 5 2.52 -7.92 14.66
C ILE A 5 2.01 -9.22 14.03
N ALA A 6 2.20 -9.40 12.73
CA ALA A 6 1.76 -10.60 12.02
C ALA A 6 2.41 -11.88 12.56
N GLU A 7 3.67 -11.81 13.00
CA GLU A 7 4.41 -12.93 13.60
C GLU A 7 4.07 -13.16 15.07
N SER A 8 3.74 -12.10 15.81
CA SER A 8 3.30 -12.19 17.20
C SER A 8 1.93 -12.88 17.36
N PHE A 9 1.12 -12.89 16.31
CA PHE A 9 -0.20 -13.50 16.30
C PHE A 9 -0.34 -14.53 15.15
N PRO A 10 0.41 -15.65 15.18
CA PRO A 10 0.45 -16.60 14.08
C PRO A 10 -0.91 -17.24 13.77
N GLN A 11 -1.79 -17.33 14.76
CA GLN A 11 -3.17 -17.81 14.60
C GLN A 11 -4.01 -16.91 13.66
N ALA A 12 -3.64 -15.65 13.51
CA ALA A 12 -4.32 -14.71 12.61
C ALA A 12 -3.94 -14.92 11.13
N ARG A 13 -2.89 -15.71 10.85
CA ARG A 13 -2.39 -16.05 9.50
C ARG A 13 -2.14 -14.82 8.61
N LEU A 14 -1.65 -13.74 9.21
CA LEU A 14 -1.40 -12.47 8.49
C LEU A 14 -0.05 -12.42 7.78
N ALA A 15 0.83 -13.38 8.02
CA ALA A 15 2.09 -13.54 7.30
C ALA A 15 2.37 -15.01 7.04
N PRO A 16 2.92 -15.37 5.86
CA PRO A 16 3.42 -16.72 5.60
C PRO A 16 4.52 -17.08 6.61
N PRO A 17 4.49 -18.25 7.26
CA PRO A 17 5.52 -18.66 8.23
C PRO A 17 6.88 -18.87 7.55
N PRO A 18 7.98 -18.92 8.33
CA PRO A 18 9.28 -19.33 7.82
C PRO A 18 9.20 -20.66 7.05
N GLY A 19 9.85 -20.75 5.90
CA GLY A 19 9.81 -21.93 5.02
C GLY A 19 8.60 -22.02 4.08
N HIS A 20 7.59 -21.18 4.25
CA HIS A 20 6.46 -21.13 3.30
C HIS A 20 6.89 -20.56 1.94
N ARG A 21 6.38 -21.13 0.84
CA ARG A 21 6.72 -20.72 -0.54
C ARG A 21 6.53 -19.22 -0.82
N ASP A 22 5.52 -18.60 -0.19
CA ASP A 22 5.21 -17.17 -0.38
C ASP A 22 6.00 -16.24 0.56
N ARG A 23 6.80 -16.80 1.49
CA ARG A 23 7.48 -15.98 2.50
C ARG A 23 8.41 -14.93 1.89
N ALA A 24 9.21 -15.32 0.92
CA ALA A 24 10.15 -14.40 0.25
C ALA A 24 9.38 -13.30 -0.53
N LYS A 25 8.29 -13.67 -1.22
CA LYS A 25 7.43 -12.72 -1.94
C LYS A 25 6.77 -11.73 -0.95
N PHE A 26 6.24 -12.22 0.17
CA PHE A 26 5.67 -11.39 1.23
C PHE A 26 6.66 -10.35 1.74
N LEU A 27 7.83 -10.79 2.21
CA LEU A 27 8.86 -9.90 2.76
C LEU A 27 9.33 -8.87 1.73
N ARG A 28 9.61 -9.31 0.49
CA ARG A 28 10.01 -8.42 -0.59
C ARG A 28 9.02 -7.29 -0.78
N TRP A 29 7.72 -7.58 -0.91
CA TRP A 29 6.74 -6.57 -1.24
C TRP A 29 6.37 -5.68 -0.07
N VAL A 30 6.29 -6.21 1.16
CA VAL A 30 6.13 -5.39 2.36
C VAL A 30 7.26 -4.37 2.47
N MET A 31 8.51 -4.81 2.24
CA MET A 31 9.68 -3.92 2.31
C MET A 31 9.75 -2.96 1.11
N THR A 32 9.38 -3.39 -0.10
CA THR A 32 9.33 -2.51 -1.27
C THR A 32 8.34 -1.36 -1.06
N ILE A 33 7.15 -1.64 -0.56
CA ILE A 33 6.14 -0.63 -0.28
C ILE A 33 6.62 0.31 0.84
N ALA A 34 7.17 -0.23 1.93
CA ALA A 34 7.65 0.58 3.05
C ALA A 34 8.89 1.40 2.72
N GLY A 35 9.82 0.87 1.94
CA GLY A 35 11.11 1.49 1.65
C GLY A 35 11.13 2.39 0.41
N ASN A 36 10.18 2.23 -0.52
CA ASN A 36 10.15 3.02 -1.74
C ASN A 36 8.89 3.88 -1.86
N ILE A 37 7.70 3.31 -1.63
CA ILE A 37 6.44 4.06 -1.81
C ILE A 37 6.21 5.02 -0.63
N TYR A 38 6.46 4.59 0.60
CA TYR A 38 6.30 5.48 1.77
C TYR A 38 7.17 6.74 1.72
N PRO A 39 8.44 6.70 1.26
CA PRO A 39 9.22 7.91 1.03
C PRO A 39 8.62 8.88 0.00
N CYS A 40 7.87 8.39 -1.00
CA CYS A 40 7.14 9.27 -1.92
C CYS A 40 6.01 10.01 -1.18
N VAL A 41 5.30 9.33 -0.27
CA VAL A 41 4.28 9.97 0.58
C VAL A 41 4.90 11.05 1.45
N SER A 42 6.06 10.79 2.07
CA SER A 42 6.74 11.79 2.89
C SER A 42 7.15 13.04 2.10
N ARG A 43 7.62 12.87 0.86
CA ARG A 43 7.95 13.99 -0.04
C ARG A 43 6.71 14.74 -0.53
N TRP A 44 5.59 14.05 -0.65
CA TRP A 44 4.31 14.66 -1.00
C TRP A 44 3.72 15.48 0.14
N ASP A 45 3.75 14.94 1.36
CA ASP A 45 3.13 15.57 2.54
C ASP A 45 4.01 16.71 3.12
N TYR A 46 5.34 16.56 3.05
CA TYR A 46 6.32 17.48 3.64
C TYR A 46 7.41 17.89 2.63
N PRO A 47 7.05 18.45 1.46
CA PRO A 47 7.99 18.74 0.38
C PRO A 47 9.10 19.71 0.78
N GLU A 48 8.81 20.64 1.69
CA GLU A 48 9.74 21.63 2.21
C GLU A 48 10.97 21.02 2.91
N ARG A 49 10.89 19.77 3.32
CA ARG A 49 12.01 19.03 3.93
C ARG A 49 13.00 18.48 2.90
N PHE A 50 12.66 18.55 1.63
CA PHE A 50 13.41 17.92 0.53
C PHE A 50 13.92 18.92 -0.50
N THR A 51 13.82 20.22 -0.21
CA THR A 51 14.37 21.30 -1.02
C THR A 51 14.86 22.44 -0.14
N THR A 52 15.89 23.13 -0.57
CA THR A 52 16.37 24.38 0.03
C THR A 52 15.83 25.61 -0.71
N ASP A 53 15.18 25.41 -1.86
CA ASP A 53 14.50 26.46 -2.61
C ASP A 53 13.12 26.70 -1.99
N PRO A 54 12.81 27.94 -1.53
CA PRO A 54 11.49 28.27 -0.97
C PRO A 54 10.33 27.99 -1.93
N GLU A 55 10.56 28.06 -3.24
CA GLU A 55 9.55 27.80 -4.28
C GLU A 55 9.64 26.38 -4.84
N GLY A 56 10.52 25.53 -4.30
CA GLY A 56 10.80 24.18 -4.80
C GLY A 56 9.75 23.12 -4.46
N SER A 57 8.87 23.38 -3.49
CA SER A 57 7.88 22.40 -3.00
C SER A 57 6.98 21.80 -4.08
N PRO A 58 6.45 22.54 -5.06
CA PRO A 58 5.64 21.97 -6.13
C PRO A 58 6.40 20.95 -6.99
N ALA A 59 7.66 21.22 -7.30
CA ALA A 59 8.51 20.33 -8.09
C ALA A 59 8.78 19.00 -7.32
N VAL A 60 9.05 19.09 -6.01
CA VAL A 60 9.21 17.92 -5.14
C VAL A 60 7.95 17.07 -5.13
N LYS A 61 6.78 17.67 -4.97
CA LYS A 61 5.50 16.96 -5.02
C LYS A 61 5.27 16.27 -6.36
N GLN A 62 5.52 16.97 -7.46
CA GLN A 62 5.35 16.40 -8.80
C GLN A 62 6.26 15.19 -9.02
N ALA A 63 7.54 15.30 -8.65
CA ALA A 63 8.49 14.19 -8.75
C ALA A 63 8.09 13.00 -7.88
N ALA A 64 7.67 13.24 -6.63
CA ALA A 64 7.20 12.22 -5.71
C ALA A 64 5.96 11.48 -6.24
N ARG A 65 5.04 12.22 -6.87
CA ARG A 65 3.85 11.66 -7.50
C ARG A 65 4.23 10.75 -8.68
N ALA A 66 5.06 11.25 -9.58
CA ALA A 66 5.48 10.48 -10.75
C ALA A 66 6.18 9.15 -10.35
N GLU A 67 7.06 9.21 -9.36
CA GLU A 67 7.72 8.02 -8.83
C GLU A 67 6.73 7.04 -8.18
N ALA A 68 5.81 7.55 -7.36
CA ALA A 68 4.78 6.70 -6.73
C ALA A 68 3.90 5.99 -7.77
N ASP A 69 3.54 6.67 -8.87
CA ASP A 69 2.74 6.07 -9.95
C ASP A 69 3.48 4.91 -10.63
N LEU A 70 4.78 5.07 -10.91
CA LEU A 70 5.61 3.99 -11.47
C LEU A 70 5.72 2.80 -10.50
N LEU A 71 5.93 3.07 -9.23
CA LEU A 71 6.03 2.03 -8.20
C LEU A 71 4.70 1.28 -8.02
N TRP A 72 3.58 1.97 -8.02
CA TRP A 72 2.26 1.33 -7.94
C TRP A 72 1.92 0.54 -9.20
N ALA A 73 2.32 0.99 -10.40
CA ALA A 73 2.19 0.22 -11.62
C ALA A 73 3.01 -1.08 -11.56
N MET A 74 4.24 -1.03 -11.02
CA MET A 74 5.07 -2.20 -10.78
C MET A 74 4.41 -3.16 -9.77
N VAL A 75 3.82 -2.65 -8.69
CA VAL A 75 3.06 -3.45 -7.72
C VAL A 75 1.88 -4.14 -8.39
N ALA A 76 1.08 -3.41 -9.17
CA ALA A 76 -0.07 -3.96 -9.90
C ALA A 76 0.34 -5.09 -10.85
N GLN A 77 1.43 -4.90 -11.59
CA GLN A 77 1.92 -5.86 -12.56
C GLN A 77 2.47 -7.15 -11.89
N HIS A 78 3.28 -7.01 -10.84
CA HIS A 78 4.00 -8.14 -10.27
C HIS A 78 3.26 -8.87 -9.16
N LEU A 79 2.43 -8.17 -8.39
CA LEU A 79 1.55 -8.84 -7.43
C LEU A 79 0.33 -9.45 -8.12
N ALA A 80 -0.20 -8.75 -9.13
CA ALA A 80 -1.39 -9.16 -9.89
C ALA A 80 -2.47 -9.76 -8.95
N PRO A 81 -2.96 -9.01 -7.94
CA PRO A 81 -3.73 -9.58 -6.84
C PRO A 81 -5.09 -10.09 -7.33
N ASP A 82 -5.26 -11.44 -7.31
CA ASP A 82 -6.52 -12.09 -7.63
C ASP A 82 -6.64 -13.46 -6.91
N PRO A 83 -7.46 -13.59 -5.88
CA PRO A 83 -8.10 -12.50 -5.13
C PRO A 83 -7.12 -11.73 -4.22
N TRP A 84 -5.98 -12.31 -3.87
CA TRP A 84 -5.00 -11.77 -2.92
C TRP A 84 -3.62 -11.63 -3.54
N CYS A 85 -2.76 -10.85 -2.88
CA CYS A 85 -1.36 -10.63 -3.31
C CYS A 85 -0.50 -11.90 -3.26
N LEU A 86 -0.89 -12.86 -2.43
CA LEU A 86 -0.26 -14.16 -2.25
C LEU A 86 -1.29 -15.27 -2.46
N SER A 87 -0.91 -16.53 -2.17
CA SER A 87 -1.87 -17.65 -2.22
C SER A 87 -3.03 -17.46 -1.25
N ASP A 88 -2.78 -16.85 -0.10
CA ASP A 88 -3.76 -16.56 0.93
C ASP A 88 -3.75 -15.06 1.29
N PHE A 89 -4.87 -14.60 1.88
CA PHE A 89 -4.95 -13.25 2.45
C PHE A 89 -3.87 -13.03 3.52
N SER A 90 -3.25 -11.85 3.49
CA SER A 90 -2.15 -11.50 4.40
C SER A 90 -2.16 -10.00 4.77
N ALA A 91 -1.28 -9.61 5.67
CA ALA A 91 -1.06 -8.21 6.00
C ALA A 91 -0.57 -7.37 4.80
N LEU A 92 0.03 -8.01 3.79
CA LEU A 92 0.42 -7.34 2.54
C LEU A 92 -0.80 -6.81 1.79
N ASP A 93 -1.92 -7.56 1.78
CA ASP A 93 -3.16 -7.12 1.14
C ASP A 93 -3.71 -5.85 1.81
N VAL A 94 -3.66 -5.80 3.14
CA VAL A 94 -4.07 -4.60 3.90
C VAL A 94 -3.14 -3.43 3.59
N GLN A 95 -1.84 -3.64 3.56
CA GLN A 95 -0.86 -2.60 3.25
C GLN A 95 -1.08 -2.03 1.84
N VAL A 96 -1.27 -2.88 0.84
CA VAL A 96 -1.57 -2.46 -0.54
C VAL A 96 -2.88 -1.67 -0.59
N ALA A 97 -3.96 -2.19 0.01
CA ALA A 97 -5.27 -1.54 -0.01
C ALA A 97 -5.27 -0.16 0.65
N VAL A 98 -4.61 -0.02 1.80
CA VAL A 98 -4.57 1.26 2.54
C VAL A 98 -3.62 2.25 1.88
N MET A 99 -2.37 1.86 1.59
CA MET A 99 -1.37 2.82 1.10
C MET A 99 -1.61 3.27 -0.34
N SER A 100 -2.21 2.43 -1.19
CA SER A 100 -2.53 2.81 -2.57
C SER A 100 -3.59 3.91 -2.70
N ARG A 101 -4.30 4.25 -1.63
CA ARG A 101 -5.23 5.40 -1.60
C ARG A 101 -4.56 6.74 -1.29
N TRP A 102 -3.37 6.72 -0.67
CA TRP A 102 -2.69 7.94 -0.24
C TRP A 102 -2.29 8.80 -1.44
N MET A 103 -1.96 10.06 -1.18
CA MET A 103 -1.61 11.06 -2.21
C MET A 103 -2.73 11.28 -3.24
N GLY A 104 -4.02 11.21 -2.82
CA GLY A 104 -5.15 11.26 -3.74
C GLY A 104 -5.26 10.02 -4.64
N GLY A 105 -4.77 8.88 -4.15
CA GLY A 105 -4.64 7.65 -4.94
C GLY A 105 -5.95 6.89 -5.20
N THR A 106 -7.05 7.19 -4.51
CA THR A 106 -8.31 6.45 -4.68
C THR A 106 -8.85 6.57 -6.11
N GLU A 107 -8.98 7.78 -6.64
CA GLU A 107 -9.41 8.02 -8.02
C GLU A 107 -8.38 7.50 -9.02
N ARG A 108 -7.11 7.85 -8.83
CA ARG A 108 -6.02 7.39 -9.69
C ARG A 108 -5.95 5.86 -9.75
N ARG A 109 -6.13 5.18 -8.61
CA ARG A 109 -6.16 3.72 -8.55
C ARG A 109 -7.31 3.16 -9.37
N ARG A 110 -8.51 3.76 -9.28
CA ARG A 110 -9.66 3.36 -10.09
C ARG A 110 -9.39 3.52 -11.60
N ASP A 111 -8.81 4.65 -11.99
CA ASP A 111 -8.69 5.04 -13.39
C ASP A 111 -7.44 4.44 -14.07
N LEU A 112 -6.32 4.35 -13.34
CA LEU A 112 -5.03 3.90 -13.89
C LEU A 112 -4.64 2.48 -13.49
N LEU A 113 -5.13 1.99 -12.35
CA LEU A 113 -4.76 0.70 -11.77
C LEU A 113 -5.99 -0.08 -11.29
N PRO A 114 -6.91 -0.46 -12.20
CA PRO A 114 -8.20 -1.05 -11.83
C PRO A 114 -8.06 -2.37 -11.05
N SER A 115 -7.01 -3.14 -11.28
CA SER A 115 -6.74 -4.35 -10.49
C SER A 115 -6.50 -4.05 -9.01
N LEU A 116 -5.73 -3.00 -8.70
CA LEU A 116 -5.51 -2.57 -7.32
C LEU A 116 -6.77 -1.94 -6.71
N HIS A 117 -7.58 -1.26 -7.51
CA HIS A 117 -8.86 -0.73 -7.05
C HIS A 117 -9.80 -1.86 -6.63
N THR A 118 -10.02 -2.85 -7.50
CA THR A 118 -10.85 -4.02 -7.21
C THR A 118 -10.33 -4.81 -6.01
N HIS A 119 -9.01 -5.02 -5.93
CA HIS A 119 -8.37 -5.66 -4.77
C HIS A 119 -8.65 -4.89 -3.48
N ALA A 120 -8.46 -3.57 -3.47
CA ALA A 120 -8.70 -2.76 -2.29
C ALA A 120 -10.17 -2.83 -1.83
N GLN A 121 -11.14 -2.78 -2.76
CA GLN A 121 -12.55 -2.96 -2.41
C GLN A 121 -12.81 -4.33 -1.77
N ARG A 122 -12.20 -5.40 -2.29
CA ARG A 122 -12.31 -6.74 -1.74
C ARG A 122 -11.73 -6.85 -0.32
N VAL A 123 -10.58 -6.20 -0.07
CA VAL A 123 -9.97 -6.11 1.27
C VAL A 123 -10.88 -5.36 2.23
N LEU A 124 -11.42 -4.21 1.82
CA LEU A 124 -12.28 -3.37 2.64
C LEU A 124 -13.67 -3.97 2.89
N ALA A 125 -14.12 -4.89 2.03
CA ALA A 125 -15.36 -5.64 2.25
C ALA A 125 -15.25 -6.68 3.39
N ARG A 126 -14.04 -7.00 3.85
CA ARG A 126 -13.86 -7.89 5.01
C ARG A 126 -14.34 -7.19 6.28
N PRO A 127 -15.27 -7.79 7.06
CA PRO A 127 -15.97 -7.08 8.14
C PRO A 127 -15.06 -6.38 9.15
N ALA A 128 -14.04 -7.08 9.65
CA ALA A 128 -13.10 -6.52 10.63
C ALA A 128 -12.29 -5.35 10.07
N ILE A 129 -11.84 -5.45 8.81
CA ILE A 129 -11.04 -4.39 8.16
C ILE A 129 -11.93 -3.21 7.81
N GLY A 130 -13.07 -3.44 7.19
CA GLY A 130 -14.01 -2.40 6.82
C GLY A 130 -14.52 -1.61 8.03
N ALA A 131 -14.76 -2.25 9.16
CA ALA A 131 -15.16 -1.59 10.39
C ALA A 131 -14.08 -0.61 10.90
N VAL A 132 -12.81 -1.02 10.88
CA VAL A 132 -11.69 -0.16 11.26
C VAL A 132 -11.51 0.96 10.23
N TYR A 133 -11.55 0.62 8.94
CA TYR A 133 -11.39 1.59 7.85
C TYR A 133 -12.41 2.72 7.94
N ARG A 134 -13.72 2.43 8.02
CA ARG A 134 -14.78 3.44 8.15
C ARG A 134 -14.64 4.33 9.39
N ARG A 135 -14.06 3.82 10.46
CA ARG A 135 -13.78 4.64 11.66
C ARG A 135 -12.73 5.70 11.41
N HIS A 136 -11.72 5.39 10.58
CA HIS A 136 -10.63 6.30 10.24
C HIS A 136 -10.92 7.20 9.04
N TYR A 137 -11.81 6.76 8.15
CA TYR A 137 -12.18 7.43 6.90
C TYR A 137 -13.70 7.46 6.72
N PRO A 138 -14.43 8.23 7.57
CA PRO A 138 -15.90 8.24 7.58
C PRO A 138 -16.49 8.77 6.26
N ASP A 139 -15.79 9.67 5.57
CA ASP A 139 -16.26 10.33 4.34
C ASP A 139 -16.06 9.48 3.06
N GLU A 140 -15.53 8.28 3.18
CA GLU A 140 -15.26 7.37 2.06
C GLU A 140 -16.13 6.10 2.08
N GLY A 141 -17.24 6.12 2.79
CA GLY A 141 -18.17 5.01 2.93
C GLY A 141 -19.22 4.95 1.81
#